data_3e5148f43cc2a21321ea33380ca88862
#
_entry.id   3e5148f43cc2a21321ea33380ca88862
#
_cell.length_a   1.000
_cell.length_b   1.000
_cell.length_c   1.000
_cell.angle_alpha   90.00
_cell.angle_beta   90.00
_cell.angle_gamma   90.00
#
_symmetry.space_group_name_H-M   'P 1'
#
loop_
_entity.id
_entity.type
_entity.pdbx_description
1 polymer ?
#
loop_
_entity_poly.entity_id
_entity_poly.type
_entity_poly.pdbx_seq_one_letter_code
_entity_poly.pdbx_strand_id
1 'polypeptide(L)'
;MGGTRPEATLHNRLAVLRVERNLSRQQLADALDVNYQTVGYLERGEYNPSLDLALRAAEFFALPVEAIWSRAPFPPMSVQLYEATP
;
A
#
# COMPACT_ATOMS: atom_id res chain seq x y z
N MET A 1 6.08 20.12 -17.87
CA MET A 1 6.67 19.56 -17.23
C MET A 1 6.43 18.23 -16.76
N GLY A 2 7.17 17.71 -16.05
CA GLY A 2 7.12 16.34 -15.71
C GLY A 2 5.89 15.86 -15.03
N GLY A 3 5.03 16.75 -14.59
CA GLY A 3 3.85 16.34 -13.87
C GLY A 3 2.83 15.57 -14.65
N THR A 4 3.07 15.37 -15.93
CA THR A 4 2.07 14.69 -16.74
C THR A 4 2.40 13.24 -17.01
N ARG A 5 3.28 12.65 -16.25
CA ARG A 5 3.65 11.26 -16.48
C ARG A 5 2.53 10.36 -16.02
N PRO A 6 1.85 9.68 -16.95
CA PRO A 6 0.72 8.84 -16.56
C PRO A 6 1.13 7.58 -15.83
N GLU A 7 2.39 7.19 -15.98
CA GLU A 7 2.85 5.96 -15.36
C GLU A 7 3.40 6.18 -13.96
N ALA A 8 3.12 7.30 -13.35
CA ALA A 8 3.64 7.60 -12.02
C ALA A 8 2.92 6.85 -10.90
N THR A 9 2.12 5.85 -11.23
CA THR A 9 1.42 5.08 -10.24
C THR A 9 2.40 4.19 -9.46
N LEU A 10 2.23 4.17 -8.15
CA LEU A 10 3.07 3.36 -7.28
C LEU A 10 2.52 1.95 -7.18
N HIS A 11 3.41 1.02 -6.94
CA HIS A 11 3.03 -0.33 -6.55
C HIS A 11 2.79 -0.35 -5.06
N ASN A 12 1.88 -1.21 -4.58
CA ASN A 12 1.60 -1.23 -3.16
C ASN A 12 1.24 -2.63 -2.67
N ARG A 13 1.39 -2.81 -1.37
CA ARG A 13 1.01 -4.04 -0.67
C ARG A 13 -0.17 -3.81 0.26
N LEU A 14 -0.94 -2.77 0.05
CA LEU A 14 -1.98 -2.39 1.00
C LEU A 14 -3.00 -3.50 1.19
N ALA A 15 -3.45 -4.11 0.08
CA ALA A 15 -4.43 -5.17 0.16
C ALA A 15 -3.88 -6.40 0.89
N VAL A 16 -2.63 -6.75 0.63
CA VAL A 16 -1.99 -7.90 1.29
C VAL A 16 -1.93 -7.67 2.79
N LEU A 17 -1.49 -6.49 3.20
CA LEU A 17 -1.38 -6.17 4.63
C LEU A 17 -2.74 -6.16 5.30
N ARG A 18 -3.74 -5.63 4.60
CA ARG A 18 -5.10 -5.63 5.13
C ARG A 18 -5.61 -7.04 5.38
N VAL A 19 -5.43 -7.90 4.39
CA VAL A 19 -5.91 -9.28 4.48
C VAL A 19 -5.16 -10.05 5.56
N GLU A 20 -3.87 -9.81 5.69
CA GLU A 20 -3.08 -10.46 6.74
C GLU A 20 -3.58 -10.10 8.13
N ARG A 21 -4.15 -8.92 8.30
CA ARG A 21 -4.69 -8.47 9.57
C ARG A 21 -6.17 -8.81 9.72
N ASN A 22 -6.73 -9.53 8.76
CA ASN A 22 -8.15 -9.91 8.77
C ASN A 22 -9.07 -8.70 8.81
N LEU A 23 -8.69 -7.65 8.10
CA LEU A 23 -9.48 -6.41 8.07
C LEU A 23 -10.27 -6.35 6.76
N SER A 24 -11.53 -5.90 6.87
CA SER A 24 -12.28 -5.52 5.70
C SER A 24 -11.79 -4.17 5.19
N ARG A 25 -12.17 -3.81 3.96
CA ARG A 25 -11.86 -2.48 3.45
C ARG A 25 -12.47 -1.40 4.31
N GLN A 26 -13.69 -1.65 4.83
CA GLN A 26 -14.33 -0.66 5.70
C GLN A 26 -13.55 -0.47 6.99
N GLN A 27 -13.08 -1.57 7.57
CA GLN A 27 -12.29 -1.46 8.79
C GLN A 27 -10.99 -0.71 8.55
N LEU A 28 -10.34 -0.95 7.43
CA LEU A 28 -9.12 -0.22 7.12
C LEU A 28 -9.44 1.25 6.85
N ALA A 29 -10.54 1.53 6.16
CA ALA A 29 -10.94 2.91 5.91
C ALA A 29 -11.16 3.65 7.22
N ASP A 30 -11.84 3.01 8.18
CA ASP A 30 -12.05 3.61 9.48
C ASP A 30 -10.73 3.87 10.20
N ALA A 31 -9.80 2.92 10.13
CA ALA A 31 -8.50 3.07 10.79
C ALA A 31 -7.68 4.21 10.17
N LEU A 32 -7.81 4.42 8.88
CA LEU A 32 -7.05 5.45 8.18
C LEU A 32 -7.81 6.77 8.07
N ASP A 33 -9.05 6.82 8.55
CA ASP A 33 -9.90 8.01 8.51
C ASP A 33 -10.13 8.48 7.07
N VAL A 34 -10.49 7.53 6.22
CA VAL A 34 -10.86 7.81 4.83
C VAL A 34 -12.13 7.03 4.54
N ASN A 35 -12.75 7.30 3.40
CA ASN A 35 -13.93 6.55 3.08
C ASN A 35 -13.58 5.22 2.41
N TYR A 36 -14.56 4.35 2.37
CA TYR A 36 -14.40 2.98 1.89
C TYR A 36 -13.85 2.94 0.46
N GLN A 37 -14.36 3.82 -0.41
CA GLN A 37 -13.95 3.79 -1.80
C GLN A 37 -12.49 4.19 -1.97
N THR A 38 -11.99 5.05 -1.09
CA THR A 38 -10.60 5.45 -1.13
C THR A 38 -9.68 4.24 -0.95
N VAL A 39 -10.02 3.34 -0.03
CA VAL A 39 -9.21 2.14 0.17
C VAL A 39 -9.16 1.32 -1.12
N GLY A 40 -10.30 1.15 -1.79
CA GLY A 40 -10.33 0.41 -3.04
C GLY A 40 -9.45 1.03 -4.11
N TYR A 41 -9.53 2.35 -4.27
CA TYR A 41 -8.71 3.04 -5.25
C TYR A 41 -7.22 2.88 -4.94
N LEU A 42 -6.86 2.99 -3.67
CA LEU A 42 -5.46 2.84 -3.27
C LEU A 42 -4.97 1.43 -3.55
N GLU A 43 -5.76 0.42 -3.19
CA GLU A 43 -5.34 -0.97 -3.35
C GLU A 43 -5.15 -1.33 -4.82
N ARG A 44 -5.97 -0.78 -5.69
CA ARG A 44 -5.86 -1.08 -7.11
C ARG A 44 -4.81 -0.22 -7.81
N GLY A 45 -4.19 0.70 -7.09
CA GLY A 45 -3.19 1.58 -7.70
C GLY A 45 -3.78 2.63 -8.61
N GLU A 46 -5.07 2.93 -8.43
CA GLU A 46 -5.73 3.89 -9.30
C GLU A 46 -5.37 5.33 -8.96
N TYR A 47 -4.89 5.57 -7.75
CA TYR A 47 -4.24 6.82 -7.45
C TYR A 47 -3.31 6.62 -6.25
N ASN A 48 -2.38 7.55 -6.09
CA ASN A 48 -1.38 7.47 -5.05
C ASN A 48 -1.87 8.17 -3.80
N PRO A 49 -1.47 7.71 -2.62
CA PRO A 49 -1.89 8.39 -1.40
C PRO A 49 -1.18 9.74 -1.26
N SER A 50 -1.82 10.65 -0.53
CA SER A 50 -1.10 11.82 -0.05
C SER A 50 0.00 11.36 0.91
N LEU A 51 0.97 12.21 1.13
CA LEU A 51 2.02 11.87 2.09
C LEU A 51 1.43 11.65 3.48
N ASP A 52 0.47 12.48 3.88
CA ASP A 52 -0.15 12.32 5.18
C ASP A 52 -0.84 10.97 5.31
N LEU A 53 -1.59 10.57 4.28
CA LEU A 53 -2.27 9.28 4.31
C LEU A 53 -1.26 8.14 4.33
N ALA A 54 -0.19 8.26 3.56
CA ALA A 54 0.84 7.22 3.54
C ALA A 54 1.49 7.06 4.91
N LEU A 55 1.75 8.17 5.60
CA LEU A 55 2.33 8.10 6.93
C LEU A 55 1.35 7.50 7.94
N ARG A 56 0.07 7.81 7.83
CA ARG A 56 -0.92 7.20 8.71
C ARG A 56 -0.99 5.69 8.51
N ALA A 57 -0.93 5.25 7.26
CA ALA A 57 -0.94 3.82 6.99
C ALA A 57 0.32 3.15 7.54
N ALA A 58 1.48 3.78 7.38
CA ALA A 58 2.72 3.25 7.91
C ALA A 58 2.64 3.10 9.42
N GLU A 59 2.09 4.08 10.10
CA GLU A 59 1.92 4.01 11.54
C GLU A 59 0.96 2.89 11.94
N PHE A 60 -0.13 2.78 11.22
CA PHE A 60 -1.13 1.76 11.53
C PHE A 60 -0.55 0.35 11.39
N PHE A 61 0.19 0.12 10.32
CA PHE A 61 0.76 -1.21 10.07
C PHE A 61 2.12 -1.39 10.77
N ALA A 62 2.65 -0.35 11.39
CA ALA A 62 3.96 -0.37 12.04
C ALA A 62 5.06 -0.78 11.07
N LEU A 63 5.02 -0.22 9.87
CA LEU A 63 5.99 -0.50 8.82
C LEU A 63 6.46 0.81 8.22
N PRO A 64 7.66 0.84 7.65
CA PRO A 64 8.05 2.03 6.89
C PRO A 64 7.19 2.18 5.65
N VAL A 65 7.05 3.41 5.19
CA VAL A 65 6.21 3.68 4.01
C VAL A 65 6.66 2.85 2.82
N GLU A 66 7.95 2.68 2.67
CA GLU A 66 8.52 1.96 1.52
C GLU A 66 8.16 0.47 1.52
N ALA A 67 7.74 -0.06 2.65
CA ALA A 67 7.27 -1.44 2.71
C ALA A 67 5.83 -1.56 2.21
N ILE A 68 5.13 -0.44 2.09
CA ILE A 68 3.73 -0.44 1.65
C ILE A 68 3.61 0.08 0.21
N TRP A 69 4.32 1.15 -0.13
CA TRP A 69 4.30 1.72 -1.47
C TRP A 69 5.71 1.76 -2.03
N SER A 70 5.85 1.42 -3.31
CA SER A 70 7.16 1.35 -3.95
C SER A 70 7.05 1.82 -5.40
N ARG A 71 8.13 2.36 -5.89
CA ARG A 71 8.23 2.75 -7.30
C ARG A 71 8.49 1.55 -8.19
N ALA A 72 8.92 0.45 -7.62
CA ALA A 72 9.18 -0.78 -8.35
C ALA A 72 8.25 -1.88 -7.85
N PRO A 73 7.95 -2.88 -8.68
CA PRO A 73 7.09 -3.98 -8.22
C PRO A 73 7.72 -4.70 -7.04
N PHE A 74 6.87 -5.12 -6.11
CA PHE A 74 7.32 -5.94 -5.01
C PHE A 74 7.57 -7.36 -5.50
N PRO A 75 8.61 -8.03 -5.02
CA PRO A 75 8.80 -9.42 -5.38
C PRO A 75 7.73 -10.31 -4.75
N PRO A 76 7.41 -11.44 -5.37
CA PRO A 76 6.48 -12.39 -4.75
C PRO A 76 7.02 -12.88 -3.42
N MET A 77 6.12 -13.20 -2.51
CA MET A 77 6.50 -13.66 -1.19
C MET A 77 7.40 -14.89 -1.26
N SER A 78 7.11 -15.81 -2.21
CA SER A 78 7.92 -17.01 -2.35
C SER A 78 9.38 -16.68 -2.67
N VAL A 79 9.60 -15.67 -3.50
CA VAL A 79 10.97 -15.26 -3.82
C VAL A 79 11.66 -14.72 -2.58
N GLN A 80 10.95 -13.92 -1.79
CA GLN A 80 11.52 -13.37 -0.57
C GLN A 80 11.89 -14.46 0.42
N LEU A 81 11.06 -15.49 0.53
CA LEU A 81 11.35 -16.59 1.44
C LEU A 81 12.60 -17.35 1.00
N TYR A 82 12.75 -17.60 -0.29
CA TYR A 82 13.94 -18.28 -0.78
C TYR A 82 15.19 -17.46 -0.56
N GLU A 83 15.09 -16.16 -0.78
CA GLU A 83 16.26 -15.30 -0.60
C GLU A 83 16.66 -15.19 0.88
N ALA A 84 15.71 -15.36 1.78
CA ALA A 84 16.01 -15.32 3.19
C ALA A 84 16.61 -16.61 3.72
N THR A 85 16.60 -17.67 2.91
CA THR A 85 17.13 -18.96 3.31
C THR A 85 18.61 -19.05 2.97
N PRO A 86 19.47 -19.28 3.95
CA PRO A 86 20.91 -19.40 3.67
C PRO A 86 21.24 -20.57 2.78
#